data_3fe659a40c0c04a642dd090db5122c30
#
_entry.id   3fe659a40c0c04a642dd090db5122c30
#
_cell.length_a   1.000
_cell.length_b   1.000
_cell.length_c   1.000
_cell.angle_alpha   90.00
_cell.angle_beta   90.00
_cell.angle_gamma   90.00
#
_symmetry.space_group_name_H-M   'P 1'
#
loop_
_entity.id
_entity.type
_entity.pdbx_description
1 polymer ?
#
loop_
_entity_poly.entity_id
_entity_poly.type
_entity_poly.pdbx_seq_one_letter_code
_entity_poly.pdbx_strand_id
1 'polypeptide(L)'
;MVRKLLRSVREYKTSSLLAPLFVTCEVILEVIIPMLMANLIDFGIEAGNMQYILKMGLALIICCIVSLTFGALSGKYAAVASAGFAKNLREDMYNKVQEYSFSNIDKFSTASIVTRLTTDITNIQNAYMMSIRVAVRCPIMLFFALFMAFQINSHLAPIFVIAIPVSYTHLRAHETRHD
;
A
#
# COMPACT_ATOMS: atom_id res chain seq x y z
N MET A 1 -18.74 -8.09 -8.10
CA MET A 1 -18.49 -6.74 -8.65
C MET A 1 -16.98 -6.51 -8.86
N VAL A 2 -16.14 -6.66 -7.87
CA VAL A 2 -14.66 -6.48 -7.93
C VAL A 2 -14.00 -7.30 -9.04
N ARG A 3 -14.35 -8.59 -9.19
CA ARG A 3 -13.78 -9.46 -10.24
C ARG A 3 -14.05 -8.97 -11.68
N LYS A 4 -15.15 -8.26 -11.91
CA LYS A 4 -15.43 -7.64 -13.22
C LYS A 4 -14.54 -6.43 -13.46
N LEU A 5 -14.34 -5.59 -12.44
CA LEU A 5 -13.44 -4.43 -12.50
C LEU A 5 -11.99 -4.85 -12.74
N LEU A 6 -11.49 -5.86 -12.02
CA LEU A 6 -10.13 -6.36 -12.20
C LEU A 6 -9.85 -6.92 -13.61
N ARG A 7 -10.89 -7.23 -14.40
CA ARG A 7 -10.71 -7.63 -15.79
C ARG A 7 -10.18 -6.51 -16.67
N SER A 8 -10.45 -5.25 -16.32
CA SER A 8 -9.96 -4.07 -17.04
C SER A 8 -8.47 -3.75 -16.78
N VAL A 9 -7.77 -4.53 -15.93
CA VAL A 9 -6.32 -4.43 -15.73
C VAL A 9 -5.54 -4.83 -17.00
N ARG A 10 -6.04 -5.81 -17.79
CA ARG A 10 -5.51 -6.25 -19.10
C ARG A 10 -3.97 -6.32 -19.12
N GLU A 11 -3.32 -5.46 -19.93
CA GLU A 11 -1.87 -5.40 -20.13
C GLU A 11 -1.08 -4.88 -18.92
N TYR A 12 -1.72 -4.23 -17.96
CA TYR A 12 -1.05 -3.65 -16.77
C TYR A 12 -0.89 -4.62 -15.60
N LYS A 13 -1.11 -5.93 -15.82
CA LYS A 13 -0.93 -6.98 -14.78
C LYS A 13 0.47 -7.01 -14.22
N THR A 14 1.48 -6.84 -15.06
CA THR A 14 2.89 -6.84 -14.65
C THR A 14 3.17 -5.68 -13.69
N SER A 15 2.74 -4.47 -14.02
CA SER A 15 2.90 -3.31 -13.15
C SER A 15 2.11 -3.46 -11.85
N SER A 16 0.90 -4.06 -11.92
CA SER A 16 0.07 -4.36 -10.75
C SER A 16 0.68 -5.40 -9.80
N LEU A 17 1.56 -6.27 -10.30
CA LEU A 17 2.27 -7.27 -9.50
C LEU A 17 3.62 -6.73 -8.98
N LEU A 18 4.31 -5.92 -9.78
CA LEU A 18 5.59 -5.34 -9.41
C LEU A 18 5.46 -4.30 -8.28
N ALA A 19 4.37 -3.51 -8.26
CA ALA A 19 4.14 -2.52 -7.21
C ALA A 19 4.12 -3.15 -5.81
N PRO A 20 3.29 -4.17 -5.50
CA PRO A 20 3.31 -4.84 -4.19
C PRO A 20 4.62 -5.59 -3.91
N LEU A 21 5.31 -6.12 -4.93
CA LEU A 21 6.62 -6.74 -4.74
C LEU A 21 7.63 -5.72 -4.19
N PHE A 22 7.72 -4.54 -4.81
CA PHE A 22 8.63 -3.48 -4.33
C PHE A 22 8.22 -2.93 -2.96
N VAL A 23 6.91 -2.80 -2.66
CA VAL A 23 6.43 -2.47 -1.31
C VAL A 23 6.92 -3.50 -0.29
N THR A 24 6.86 -4.77 -0.62
CA THR A 24 7.34 -5.84 0.29
C THR A 24 8.83 -5.69 0.59
N CYS A 25 9.65 -5.44 -0.44
CA CYS A 25 11.09 -5.20 -0.25
C CYS A 25 11.35 -3.94 0.60
N GLU A 26 10.61 -2.86 0.35
CA GLU A 26 10.67 -1.62 1.12
C GLU A 26 10.37 -1.87 2.61
N VAL A 27 9.26 -2.56 2.92
CA VAL A 27 8.83 -2.85 4.30
C VAL A 27 9.83 -3.74 5.03
N ILE A 28 10.42 -4.73 4.36
CA ILE A 28 11.47 -5.57 4.98
C ILE A 28 12.65 -4.72 5.43
N LEU A 29 13.11 -3.78 4.60
CA LEU A 29 14.20 -2.88 4.95
C LEU A 29 13.80 -1.93 6.08
N GLU A 30 12.59 -1.37 6.06
CA GLU A 30 12.07 -0.51 7.13
C GLU A 30 12.07 -1.21 8.51
N VAL A 31 11.83 -2.51 8.54
CA VAL A 31 11.88 -3.31 9.79
C VAL A 31 13.30 -3.61 10.22
N ILE A 32 14.23 -3.77 9.27
CA ILE A 32 15.65 -4.04 9.56
C ILE A 32 16.35 -2.79 10.11
N ILE A 33 16.00 -1.59 9.67
CA ILE A 33 16.66 -0.32 10.08
C ILE A 33 16.66 -0.13 11.61
N PRO A 34 15.55 -0.24 12.34
CA PRO A 34 15.55 -0.13 13.80
C PRO A 34 16.44 -1.18 14.51
N MET A 35 16.52 -2.40 13.96
CA MET A 35 17.38 -3.46 14.48
C MET A 35 18.87 -3.12 14.31
N LEU A 36 19.25 -2.61 13.15
CA LEU A 36 20.63 -2.13 12.91
C LEU A 36 20.96 -0.94 13.80
N MET A 37 19.99 -0.06 14.06
CA MET A 37 20.16 1.08 14.96
C MET A 37 20.39 0.62 16.40
N ALA A 38 19.64 -0.37 16.90
CA ALA A 38 19.85 -0.95 18.22
C ALA A 38 21.27 -1.54 18.35
N ASN A 39 21.69 -2.35 17.37
CA ASN A 39 23.04 -2.91 17.35
C ASN A 39 24.14 -1.81 17.31
N LEU A 40 23.91 -0.72 16.61
CA LEU A 40 24.82 0.41 16.57
C LEU A 40 24.98 1.06 17.95
N ILE A 41 23.90 1.17 18.70
CA ILE A 41 23.92 1.74 20.05
C ILE A 41 24.64 0.77 21.00
N ASP A 42 24.22 -0.50 21.07
CA ASP A 42 24.71 -1.47 22.05
C ASP A 42 26.19 -1.81 21.83
N PHE A 43 26.57 -2.14 20.59
CA PHE A 43 27.92 -2.62 20.27
C PHE A 43 28.85 -1.53 19.71
N GLY A 44 28.30 -0.39 19.33
CA GLY A 44 29.07 0.73 18.83
C GLY A 44 29.29 1.81 19.89
N ILE A 45 28.22 2.45 20.30
CA ILE A 45 28.27 3.62 21.18
C ILE A 45 28.60 3.20 22.61
N GLU A 46 27.88 2.26 23.20
CA GLU A 46 28.12 1.81 24.60
C GLU A 46 29.48 1.14 24.75
N ALA A 47 29.91 0.36 23.73
CA ALA A 47 31.21 -0.29 23.74
C ALA A 47 32.36 0.65 23.34
N GLY A 48 32.09 1.90 22.93
CA GLY A 48 33.10 2.87 22.50
C GLY A 48 33.85 2.47 21.22
N ASN A 49 33.29 1.59 20.39
CA ASN A 49 33.95 1.02 19.22
C ASN A 49 33.67 1.85 17.97
N MET A 50 34.54 2.84 17.69
CA MET A 50 34.40 3.74 16.54
C MET A 50 34.37 3.01 15.19
N GLN A 51 35.13 1.92 15.04
CA GLN A 51 35.15 1.16 13.80
C GLN A 51 33.81 0.45 13.53
N TYR A 52 33.14 -0.04 14.58
CA TYR A 52 31.82 -0.64 14.49
C TYR A 52 30.76 0.41 14.16
N ILE A 53 30.83 1.61 14.78
CA ILE A 53 29.94 2.75 14.48
C ILE A 53 30.02 3.13 13.00
N LEU A 54 31.21 3.27 12.45
CA LEU A 54 31.39 3.61 11.03
C LEU A 54 30.83 2.54 10.10
N LYS A 55 31.06 1.25 10.39
CA LYS A 55 30.53 0.15 9.59
C LYS A 55 29.00 0.10 9.61
N MET A 56 28.38 0.19 10.82
CA MET A 56 26.94 0.16 10.97
C MET A 56 26.27 1.43 10.43
N GLY A 57 26.91 2.59 10.61
CA GLY A 57 26.45 3.84 10.02
C GLY A 57 26.39 3.78 8.48
N LEU A 58 27.45 3.23 7.86
CA LEU A 58 27.46 3.02 6.41
C LEU A 58 26.37 2.02 5.97
N ALA A 59 26.18 0.92 6.70
CA ALA A 59 25.14 -0.05 6.42
C ALA A 59 23.73 0.58 6.51
N LEU A 60 23.48 1.42 7.50
CA LEU A 60 22.20 2.16 7.64
C LEU A 60 21.98 3.10 6.47
N ILE A 61 22.99 3.84 6.03
CA ILE A 61 22.88 4.73 4.87
C ILE A 61 22.52 3.93 3.62
N ILE A 62 23.18 2.80 3.39
CA ILE A 62 22.90 1.92 2.24
C ILE A 62 21.46 1.40 2.33
N CYS A 63 21.03 0.90 3.49
CA CYS A 63 19.64 0.42 3.69
C CYS A 63 18.63 1.52 3.40
N CYS A 64 18.85 2.76 3.86
CA CYS A 64 17.96 3.88 3.59
C CYS A 64 17.87 4.21 2.09
N ILE A 65 19.00 4.23 1.38
CA ILE A 65 19.02 4.50 -0.07
C ILE A 65 18.29 3.40 -0.84
N VAL A 66 18.52 2.14 -0.48
CA VAL A 66 17.86 0.99 -1.12
C VAL A 66 16.36 1.01 -0.83
N SER A 67 15.95 1.26 0.42
CA SER A 67 14.53 1.38 0.81
C SER A 67 13.84 2.50 0.04
N LEU A 68 14.46 3.69 -0.06
CA LEU A 68 13.94 4.81 -0.84
C LEU A 68 13.78 4.44 -2.32
N THR A 69 14.72 3.70 -2.89
CA THR A 69 14.66 3.24 -4.28
C THR A 69 13.49 2.30 -4.50
N PHE A 70 13.26 1.33 -3.60
CA PHE A 70 12.12 0.43 -3.69
C PHE A 70 10.80 1.16 -3.51
N GLY A 71 10.71 2.14 -2.60
CA GLY A 71 9.54 2.99 -2.41
C GLY A 71 9.20 3.80 -3.66
N ALA A 72 10.21 4.40 -4.30
CA ALA A 72 10.05 5.16 -5.55
C ALA A 72 9.60 4.25 -6.71
N LEU A 73 10.20 3.07 -6.86
CA LEU A 73 9.81 2.08 -7.86
C LEU A 73 8.38 1.58 -7.64
N SER A 74 8.02 1.25 -6.40
CA SER A 74 6.66 0.88 -6.03
C SER A 74 5.65 1.97 -6.42
N GLY A 75 5.94 3.23 -6.09
CA GLY A 75 5.12 4.39 -6.45
C GLY A 75 4.93 4.51 -7.96
N LYS A 76 6.01 4.38 -8.73
CA LYS A 76 5.99 4.44 -10.20
C LYS A 76 5.12 3.33 -10.79
N TYR A 77 5.33 2.07 -10.39
CA TYR A 77 4.56 0.95 -10.93
C TYR A 77 3.09 0.99 -10.50
N ALA A 78 2.79 1.45 -9.28
CA ALA A 78 1.42 1.65 -8.81
C ALA A 78 0.70 2.76 -9.61
N ALA A 79 1.39 3.87 -9.92
CA ALA A 79 0.84 4.94 -10.75
C ALA A 79 0.56 4.47 -12.18
N VAL A 80 1.50 3.75 -12.80
CA VAL A 80 1.32 3.18 -14.14
C VAL A 80 0.16 2.17 -14.17
N ALA A 81 0.10 1.26 -13.18
CA ALA A 81 -0.95 0.25 -13.09
C ALA A 81 -2.34 0.90 -12.92
N SER A 82 -2.46 1.88 -12.02
CA SER A 82 -3.74 2.55 -11.75
C SER A 82 -4.21 3.43 -12.90
N ALA A 83 -3.29 4.15 -13.56
CA ALA A 83 -3.61 4.98 -14.72
C ALA A 83 -4.04 4.10 -15.92
N GLY A 84 -3.32 2.99 -16.16
CA GLY A 84 -3.67 2.02 -17.19
C GLY A 84 -5.01 1.34 -16.94
N PHE A 85 -5.26 0.94 -15.69
CA PHE A 85 -6.56 0.40 -15.28
C PHE A 85 -7.70 1.41 -15.53
N ALA A 86 -7.52 2.68 -15.15
CA ALA A 86 -8.52 3.73 -15.37
C ALA A 86 -8.74 4.02 -16.86
N LYS A 87 -7.68 3.97 -17.68
CA LYS A 87 -7.77 4.10 -19.14
C LYS A 87 -8.70 3.00 -19.70
N ASN A 88 -8.40 1.74 -19.41
CA ASN A 88 -9.16 0.61 -19.90
C ASN A 88 -10.62 0.63 -19.38
N LEU A 89 -10.82 1.05 -18.12
CA LEU A 89 -12.16 1.17 -17.56
C LEU A 89 -12.98 2.27 -18.24
N ARG A 90 -12.37 3.41 -18.59
CA ARG A 90 -13.03 4.46 -19.38
C ARG A 90 -13.43 3.95 -20.76
N GLU A 91 -12.54 3.23 -21.43
CA GLU A 91 -12.81 2.64 -22.74
C GLU A 91 -13.97 1.64 -22.67
N ASP A 92 -13.96 0.72 -21.69
CA ASP A 92 -15.03 -0.25 -21.49
C ASP A 92 -16.37 0.43 -21.22
N MET A 93 -16.38 1.47 -20.37
CA MET A 93 -17.59 2.23 -20.06
C MET A 93 -18.07 3.07 -21.26
N TYR A 94 -17.17 3.71 -22.00
CA TYR A 94 -17.52 4.49 -23.18
C TYR A 94 -18.16 3.62 -24.25
N ASN A 95 -17.55 2.46 -24.56
CA ASN A 95 -18.11 1.50 -25.50
C ASN A 95 -19.49 1.02 -25.06
N LYS A 96 -19.68 0.81 -23.76
CA LYS A 96 -20.97 0.39 -23.21
C LYS A 96 -22.04 1.47 -23.33
N VAL A 97 -21.68 2.74 -23.16
CA VAL A 97 -22.60 3.88 -23.35
C VAL A 97 -23.01 4.03 -24.81
N GLN A 98 -22.11 3.76 -25.77
CA GLN A 98 -22.44 3.78 -27.19
C GLN A 98 -23.43 2.69 -27.61
N GLU A 99 -23.48 1.57 -26.89
CA GLU A 99 -24.48 0.52 -27.12
C GLU A 99 -25.89 0.87 -26.60
N TYR A 100 -26.02 1.96 -25.84
CA TYR A 100 -27.34 2.35 -25.28
C TYR A 100 -28.24 2.90 -26.35
N SER A 101 -29.52 2.42 -26.37
CA SER A 101 -30.58 3.02 -27.19
C SER A 101 -31.00 4.38 -26.61
N PHE A 102 -31.62 5.23 -27.44
CA PHE A 102 -32.14 6.55 -27.00
C PHE A 102 -33.04 6.43 -25.76
N SER A 103 -33.88 5.40 -25.66
CA SER A 103 -34.76 5.19 -24.50
C SER A 103 -34.01 4.83 -23.22
N ASN A 104 -32.78 4.34 -23.29
CA ASN A 104 -31.91 4.08 -22.13
C ASN A 104 -31.14 5.32 -21.72
N ILE A 105 -30.77 6.19 -22.67
CA ILE A 105 -30.09 7.47 -22.40
C ILE A 105 -31.04 8.42 -21.66
N ASP A 106 -32.33 8.42 -22.00
CA ASP A 106 -33.35 9.25 -21.33
C ASP A 106 -33.55 8.90 -19.85
N LYS A 107 -33.23 7.66 -19.45
CA LYS A 107 -33.26 7.23 -18.03
C LYS A 107 -32.07 7.74 -17.22
N PHE A 108 -30.96 8.04 -17.87
CA PHE A 108 -29.76 8.55 -17.23
C PHE A 108 -29.49 9.97 -17.74
N SER A 109 -29.45 10.96 -16.86
CA SER A 109 -29.07 12.31 -17.29
C SER A 109 -27.65 12.30 -17.89
N THR A 110 -27.44 13.05 -18.96
CA THR A 110 -26.12 13.20 -19.58
C THR A 110 -25.04 13.62 -18.58
N ALA A 111 -25.41 14.52 -17.65
CA ALA A 111 -24.52 14.94 -16.55
C ALA A 111 -24.06 13.76 -15.67
N SER A 112 -24.96 12.82 -15.35
CA SER A 112 -24.63 11.63 -14.56
C SER A 112 -23.67 10.71 -15.31
N ILE A 113 -23.83 10.54 -16.62
CA ILE A 113 -22.92 9.72 -17.46
C ILE A 113 -21.53 10.36 -17.48
N VAL A 114 -21.44 11.68 -17.66
CA VAL A 114 -20.16 12.42 -17.66
C VAL A 114 -19.47 12.28 -16.31
N THR A 115 -20.17 12.46 -15.18
CA THR A 115 -19.60 12.31 -13.84
C THR A 115 -19.03 10.89 -13.62
N ARG A 116 -19.73 9.85 -14.08
CA ARG A 116 -19.25 8.46 -13.97
C ARG A 116 -18.00 8.20 -14.82
N LEU A 117 -17.92 8.76 -16.01
CA LEU A 117 -16.77 8.62 -16.91
C LEU A 117 -15.55 9.44 -16.46
N THR A 118 -15.73 10.43 -15.62
CA THR A 118 -14.67 11.32 -15.13
C THR A 118 -14.37 11.07 -13.64
N THR A 119 -15.19 11.62 -12.76
CA THR A 119 -14.94 11.64 -11.32
C THR A 119 -14.95 10.25 -10.69
N ASP A 120 -15.96 9.42 -11.02
CA ASP A 120 -16.07 8.09 -10.42
C ASP A 120 -14.89 7.19 -10.82
N ILE A 121 -14.49 7.24 -12.10
CA ILE A 121 -13.31 6.48 -12.55
C ILE A 121 -12.04 6.98 -11.88
N THR A 122 -11.88 8.28 -11.67
CA THR A 122 -10.72 8.83 -10.96
C THR A 122 -10.69 8.37 -9.50
N ASN A 123 -11.84 8.33 -8.84
CA ASN A 123 -11.95 7.79 -7.48
C ASN A 123 -11.60 6.29 -7.42
N ILE A 124 -12.07 5.50 -8.39
CA ILE A 124 -11.74 4.08 -8.52
C ILE A 124 -10.24 3.89 -8.82
N GLN A 125 -9.65 4.73 -9.66
CA GLN A 125 -8.20 4.75 -9.93
C GLN A 125 -7.39 4.96 -8.65
N ASN A 126 -7.77 5.96 -7.85
CA ASN A 126 -7.10 6.26 -6.58
C ASN A 126 -7.28 5.12 -5.57
N ALA A 127 -8.48 4.58 -5.46
CA ALA A 127 -8.76 3.42 -4.61
C ALA A 127 -7.95 2.19 -5.03
N TYR A 128 -7.80 1.94 -6.33
CA TYR A 128 -6.97 0.86 -6.86
C TYR A 128 -5.49 1.05 -6.53
N MET A 129 -4.95 2.27 -6.76
CA MET A 129 -3.57 2.63 -6.43
C MET A 129 -3.28 2.44 -4.94
N MET A 130 -4.17 2.91 -4.07
CA MET A 130 -4.06 2.72 -2.62
C MET A 130 -4.14 1.24 -2.23
N SER A 131 -5.04 0.47 -2.84
CA SER A 131 -5.21 -0.95 -2.52
C SER A 131 -3.97 -1.77 -2.82
N ILE A 132 -3.32 -1.58 -3.98
CA ILE A 132 -2.13 -2.36 -4.34
C ILE A 132 -0.88 -2.00 -3.53
N ARG A 133 -0.85 -0.82 -2.88
CA ARG A 133 0.24 -0.39 -2.00
C ARG A 133 -0.07 -0.65 -0.53
N VAL A 134 -1.17 -0.09 -0.04
CA VAL A 134 -1.48 -0.08 1.40
C VAL A 134 -1.99 -1.43 1.88
N ALA A 135 -2.85 -2.11 1.09
CA ALA A 135 -3.37 -3.42 1.48
C ALA A 135 -2.28 -4.51 1.54
N VAL A 136 -1.15 -4.32 0.86
CA VAL A 136 0.01 -5.21 0.95
C VAL A 136 0.94 -4.78 2.07
N ARG A 137 1.23 -3.47 2.18
CA ARG A 137 2.13 -2.91 3.19
C ARG A 137 1.66 -3.19 4.62
N CYS A 138 0.38 -2.90 4.92
CA CYS A 138 -0.13 -2.97 6.29
C CYS A 138 -0.05 -4.39 6.90
N PRO A 139 -0.51 -5.48 6.23
CA PRO A 139 -0.41 -6.83 6.80
C PRO A 139 1.04 -7.28 6.99
N ILE A 140 1.91 -6.97 6.04
CA ILE A 140 3.32 -7.35 6.10
C ILE A 140 4.01 -6.61 7.25
N MET A 141 3.80 -5.30 7.36
CA MET A 141 4.35 -4.48 8.43
C MET A 141 3.86 -4.92 9.81
N LEU A 142 2.56 -5.25 9.92
CA LEU A 142 1.99 -5.77 11.17
C LEU A 142 2.62 -7.10 11.56
N PHE A 143 2.78 -8.03 10.61
CA PHE A 143 3.42 -9.33 10.85
C PHE A 143 4.86 -9.17 11.34
N PHE A 144 5.67 -8.37 10.65
CA PHE A 144 7.05 -8.14 11.05
C PHE A 144 7.18 -7.37 12.36
N ALA A 145 6.31 -6.38 12.61
CA ALA A 145 6.30 -5.66 13.88
C ALA A 145 5.99 -6.58 15.06
N LEU A 146 4.99 -7.47 14.93
CA LEU A 146 4.69 -8.48 15.94
C LEU A 146 5.84 -9.46 16.12
N PHE A 147 6.42 -9.96 15.02
CA PHE A 147 7.56 -10.87 15.07
C PHE A 147 8.73 -10.23 15.84
N MET A 148 9.08 -8.99 15.54
CA MET A 148 10.14 -8.26 16.25
C MET A 148 9.80 -8.01 17.71
N ALA A 149 8.55 -7.66 18.04
CA ALA A 149 8.12 -7.48 19.42
C ALA A 149 8.30 -8.77 20.25
N PHE A 150 7.99 -9.95 19.68
CA PHE A 150 8.21 -11.24 20.32
C PHE A 150 9.71 -11.58 20.50
N GLN A 151 10.55 -11.16 19.56
CA GLN A 151 12.00 -11.36 19.66
C GLN A 151 12.64 -10.48 20.76
N ILE A 152 12.16 -9.25 20.91
CA ILE A 152 12.69 -8.31 21.90
C ILE A 152 12.21 -8.66 23.32
N ASN A 153 10.91 -8.89 23.49
CA ASN A 153 10.34 -9.26 24.79
C ASN A 153 9.02 -10.02 24.62
N SER A 154 9.10 -11.36 24.81
CA SER A 154 7.96 -12.25 24.69
C SER A 154 6.85 -12.03 25.73
N HIS A 155 7.18 -11.41 26.88
CA HIS A 155 6.19 -11.11 27.93
C HIS A 155 5.36 -9.84 27.60
N LEU A 156 5.95 -8.88 26.90
CA LEU A 156 5.27 -7.63 26.53
C LEU A 156 4.57 -7.72 25.16
N ALA A 157 5.04 -8.61 24.28
CA ALA A 157 4.49 -8.79 22.94
C ALA A 157 2.97 -9.09 22.88
N PRO A 158 2.36 -9.88 23.81
CA PRO A 158 0.92 -10.11 23.82
C PRO A 158 0.07 -8.84 23.96
N ILE A 159 0.60 -7.78 24.55
CA ILE A 159 -0.11 -6.49 24.68
C ILE A 159 -0.43 -5.93 23.29
N PHE A 160 0.50 -6.03 22.34
CA PHE A 160 0.27 -5.59 20.96
C PHE A 160 -0.79 -6.42 20.24
N VAL A 161 -0.84 -7.75 20.51
CA VAL A 161 -1.85 -8.64 19.95
C VAL A 161 -3.26 -8.27 20.46
N ILE A 162 -3.38 -7.92 21.74
CA ILE A 162 -4.66 -7.46 22.35
C ILE A 162 -5.06 -6.06 21.82
N ALA A 163 -4.09 -5.19 21.58
CA ALA A 163 -4.35 -3.84 21.07
C ALA A 163 -4.98 -3.83 19.67
N ILE A 164 -4.70 -4.84 18.82
CA ILE A 164 -5.23 -4.92 17.45
C ILE A 164 -6.76 -5.01 17.44
N PRO A 165 -7.42 -6.00 18.09
CA PRO A 165 -8.87 -6.08 18.12
C PRO A 165 -9.52 -4.89 18.84
N VAL A 166 -8.88 -4.35 19.88
CA VAL A 166 -9.38 -3.16 20.59
C VAL A 166 -9.40 -1.95 19.65
N SER A 167 -8.32 -1.71 18.89
CA SER A 167 -8.26 -0.64 17.91
C SER A 167 -9.29 -0.82 16.80
N TYR A 168 -9.51 -2.04 16.32
CA TYR A 168 -10.51 -2.34 15.30
C TYR A 168 -11.94 -2.07 15.79
N THR A 169 -12.27 -2.50 17.01
CA THR A 169 -13.59 -2.26 17.61
C THR A 169 -13.84 -0.78 17.88
N HIS A 170 -12.80 -0.05 18.29
CA HIS A 170 -12.91 1.39 18.55
C HIS A 170 -13.11 2.19 17.25
N LEU A 171 -12.41 1.86 16.17
CA LEU A 171 -12.62 2.46 14.85
C LEU A 171 -14.03 2.20 14.33
N ARG A 172 -14.52 0.96 14.45
CA ARG A 172 -15.87 0.60 14.02
C ARG A 172 -16.95 1.32 14.81
N ALA A 173 -16.77 1.49 16.12
CA ALA A 173 -17.70 2.26 16.96
C ALA A 173 -17.74 3.76 16.60
N HIS A 174 -16.66 4.28 16.01
CA HIS A 174 -16.60 5.68 15.58
C HIS A 174 -17.30 5.89 14.23
N GLU A 175 -17.22 4.92 13.30
CA GLU A 175 -17.92 4.97 12.00
C GLU A 175 -19.44 4.92 12.18
N THR A 176 -19.95 4.08 13.08
CA THR A 176 -21.41 3.94 13.32
C THR A 176 -22.05 5.14 14.05
N ARG A 177 -21.27 6.11 14.49
CA ARG A 177 -21.78 7.31 15.16
C ARG A 177 -22.03 8.49 14.21
N HIS A 178 -21.62 8.36 12.95
CA HIS A 178 -21.80 9.38 11.91
C HIS A 178 -22.97 9.07 10.94
N ASP A 179 -23.60 7.90 11.09
CA ASP A 179 -24.86 7.51 10.39
C ASP A 179 -26.06 7.75 11.31
#